data_dab7b84c0bebcd2dc13495e359b52916
#
_entry.id   dab7b84c0bebcd2dc13495e359b52916
#
_cell.length_a   1.000
_cell.length_b   1.000
_cell.length_c   1.000
_cell.angle_alpha   90.00
_cell.angle_beta   90.00
_cell.angle_gamma   90.00
#
_symmetry.space_group_name_H-M   'P 1'
#
loop_
_entity.id
_entity.type
_entity.pdbx_description
1 polymer ?
#
loop_
_entity_poly.entity_id
_entity_poly.type
_entity_poly.pdbx_seq_one_letter_code
_entity_poly.pdbx_strand_id
1 'polypeptide(L)'
;MRCQLEVLRHCLAPSVRKVLEELPETLDETYEQVLRDINKPNREHAFRLLQCLAVALRPLRVDELAEVLAIDFNAPAHKGIPQLNPDWRWSDQRGALLSACSSLIEIVDVGNCEVVQFSHFSVREFLTSDRLANPSDVSCYHILLEPAHTILAQACLGVLLWLNDYIIGHNNVDEIPLLEYAAKHWIDHARFKNVTSRIRDVMEYFFDADKRHWTAWCEVQTIDEPWEWFESDPGTDYSFPLYYASLWGLYDLAEHLVGKNPEQINAKGGRMVSPLVAALRGKHFQVAELLRRNGADVDVRDHYKDTPLREACRAGVLDILQWLLNHGADVNAQNYVGWTALHSAINYGQPQAFHMLIAHNADIHIQINLGKSPLHLAASPYVNRDHVNLMRVLLDHGADPNARDNDGSTPLHHSSWWETQGYPPTKGTVEGTRLLLERGAIIDAEDNKGRTPLQLAREHGRQDIVTCLLQYGATR
;
A
#
# COMPACT_ATOMS: atom_id res chain seq x y z
N MET A 1 38.18 -17.42 -2.76
CA MET A 1 38.63 -18.69 -3.39
C MET A 1 38.31 -18.74 -4.89
N ARG A 2 37.05 -18.47 -5.37
CA ARG A 2 36.74 -18.51 -6.83
C ARG A 2 37.52 -17.46 -7.62
N CYS A 3 37.58 -16.19 -7.17
CA CYS A 3 38.39 -15.13 -7.78
C CYS A 3 39.89 -15.46 -7.80
N GLN A 4 40.44 -16.09 -6.75
CA GLN A 4 41.83 -16.52 -6.69
C GLN A 4 42.12 -17.68 -7.64
N LEU A 5 41.15 -18.60 -7.82
CA LEU A 5 41.27 -19.71 -8.77
C LEU A 5 41.16 -19.24 -10.22
N GLU A 6 40.43 -18.19 -10.51
CA GLU A 6 40.32 -17.64 -11.89
C GLU A 6 41.64 -17.01 -12.36
N VAL A 7 42.38 -16.33 -11.47
CA VAL A 7 43.72 -15.82 -11.77
C VAL A 7 44.66 -16.96 -12.15
N LEU A 8 44.54 -18.11 -11.48
CA LEU A 8 45.36 -19.30 -11.75
C LEU A 8 44.99 -20.03 -13.05
N ARG A 9 43.72 -19.94 -13.53
CA ARG A 9 43.29 -20.62 -14.75
C ARG A 9 43.98 -20.14 -16.01
N HIS A 10 44.47 -18.92 -16.01
CA HIS A 10 45.15 -18.30 -17.17
C HIS A 10 46.66 -18.29 -17.04
N CYS A 11 47.23 -18.92 -15.99
CA CYS A 11 48.67 -18.96 -15.77
C CYS A 11 49.32 -20.18 -16.42
N LEU A 12 50.44 -19.99 -17.10
CA LEU A 12 51.29 -21.08 -17.53
C LEU A 12 51.94 -21.75 -16.33
N ALA A 13 52.09 -23.08 -16.37
CA ALA A 13 52.59 -23.89 -15.26
C ALA A 13 53.87 -23.36 -14.56
N PRO A 14 54.86 -22.80 -15.26
CA PRO A 14 56.04 -22.22 -14.61
C PRO A 14 55.79 -20.97 -13.79
N SER A 15 54.70 -20.24 -14.08
CA SER A 15 54.36 -18.98 -13.42
C SER A 15 53.43 -19.16 -12.22
N VAL A 16 52.84 -20.35 -12.05
CA VAL A 16 51.82 -20.62 -11.00
C VAL A 16 52.39 -20.38 -9.59
N ARG A 17 53.66 -20.78 -9.32
CA ARG A 17 54.27 -20.59 -8.02
C ARG A 17 54.45 -19.11 -7.67
N LYS A 18 54.89 -18.32 -8.63
CA LYS A 18 55.07 -16.87 -8.45
C LYS A 18 53.73 -16.17 -8.25
N VAL A 19 52.69 -16.56 -9.00
CA VAL A 19 51.35 -16.02 -8.87
C VAL A 19 50.71 -16.39 -7.54
N LEU A 20 50.98 -17.62 -7.02
CA LEU A 20 50.52 -18.04 -5.69
C LEU A 20 51.18 -17.23 -4.55
N GLU A 21 52.43 -16.81 -4.70
CA GLU A 21 53.13 -15.97 -3.74
C GLU A 21 52.67 -14.50 -3.79
N GLU A 22 52.12 -14.08 -4.90
CA GLU A 22 51.56 -12.72 -5.14
C GLU A 22 50.05 -12.64 -4.85
N LEU A 23 49.37 -13.77 -4.50
CA LEU A 23 47.96 -13.76 -4.18
C LEU A 23 47.68 -12.98 -2.89
N PRO A 24 46.63 -12.14 -2.86
CA PRO A 24 46.23 -11.41 -1.66
C PRO A 24 45.97 -12.34 -0.48
N GLU A 25 46.38 -11.92 0.71
CA GLU A 25 46.20 -12.72 1.94
C GLU A 25 44.73 -12.65 2.44
N THR A 26 44.03 -11.58 2.12
CA THR A 26 42.66 -11.36 2.57
C THR A 26 41.67 -11.27 1.40
N LEU A 27 40.39 -11.49 1.69
CA LEU A 27 39.31 -11.27 0.71
C LEU A 27 39.22 -9.81 0.29
N ASP A 28 39.43 -8.89 1.21
CA ASP A 28 39.35 -7.45 0.93
C ASP A 28 40.43 -7.03 -0.08
N GLU A 29 41.68 -7.48 0.12
CA GLU A 29 42.79 -7.26 -0.83
C GLU A 29 42.50 -7.87 -2.21
N THR A 30 41.86 -9.05 -2.22
CA THR A 30 41.45 -9.71 -3.47
C THR A 30 40.41 -8.85 -4.22
N TYR A 31 39.44 -8.29 -3.51
CA TYR A 31 38.41 -7.40 -4.12
C TYR A 31 39.02 -6.08 -4.59
N GLU A 32 39.92 -5.48 -3.81
CA GLU A 32 40.65 -4.28 -4.26
C GLU A 32 41.44 -4.54 -5.53
N GLN A 33 42.12 -5.68 -5.64
CA GLN A 33 42.87 -6.01 -6.86
C GLN A 33 41.95 -6.18 -8.05
N VAL A 34 40.81 -6.86 -7.91
CA VAL A 34 39.81 -7.00 -8.97
C VAL A 34 39.27 -5.63 -9.42
N LEU A 35 39.03 -4.72 -8.47
CA LEU A 35 38.56 -3.35 -8.77
C LEU A 35 39.63 -2.51 -9.52
N ARG A 36 40.92 -2.68 -9.16
CA ARG A 36 42.05 -2.04 -9.88
C ARG A 36 42.16 -2.52 -11.32
N ASP A 37 41.90 -3.80 -11.55
CA ASP A 37 42.01 -4.45 -12.86
C ASP A 37 40.87 -4.04 -13.82
N ILE A 38 39.81 -3.39 -13.33
CA ILE A 38 38.76 -2.85 -14.19
C ILE A 38 39.36 -1.77 -15.11
N ASN A 39 39.22 -1.98 -16.41
CA ASN A 39 39.70 -1.05 -17.43
C ASN A 39 39.18 0.37 -17.22
N LYS A 40 40.07 1.37 -17.33
CA LYS A 40 39.70 2.79 -17.11
C LYS A 40 38.44 3.24 -17.85
N PRO A 41 38.24 2.92 -19.17
CA PRO A 41 37.01 3.27 -19.87
C PRO A 41 35.72 2.69 -19.26
N ASN A 42 35.82 1.52 -18.63
CA ASN A 42 34.67 0.78 -18.08
C ASN A 42 34.35 1.14 -16.62
N ARG A 43 35.20 1.92 -15.95
CA ARG A 43 35.06 2.18 -14.49
C ARG A 43 33.73 2.80 -14.11
N GLU A 44 33.29 3.79 -14.85
CA GLU A 44 32.02 4.46 -14.57
C GLU A 44 30.84 3.51 -14.79
N HIS A 45 30.86 2.75 -15.89
CA HIS A 45 29.84 1.74 -16.19
C HIS A 45 29.82 0.64 -15.12
N ALA A 46 30.99 0.10 -14.77
CA ALA A 46 31.11 -0.93 -13.72
C ALA A 46 30.55 -0.43 -12.38
N PHE A 47 30.93 0.77 -11.97
CA PHE A 47 30.45 1.35 -10.71
C PHE A 47 28.92 1.51 -10.71
N ARG A 48 28.34 2.01 -11.79
CA ARG A 48 26.90 2.16 -11.95
C ARG A 48 26.16 0.82 -11.88
N LEU A 49 26.66 -0.20 -12.54
CA LEU A 49 26.11 -1.56 -12.49
C LEU A 49 26.19 -2.15 -11.07
N LEU A 50 27.32 -2.01 -10.39
CA LEU A 50 27.51 -2.49 -9.01
C LEU A 50 26.60 -1.75 -8.02
N GLN A 51 26.40 -0.43 -8.22
CA GLN A 51 25.42 0.34 -7.44
C GLN A 51 24.00 -0.21 -7.62
N CYS A 52 23.57 -0.45 -8.85
CA CYS A 52 22.24 -1.00 -9.12
C CYS A 52 22.05 -2.39 -8.50
N LEU A 53 23.04 -3.27 -8.64
CA LEU A 53 23.00 -4.60 -8.02
C LEU A 53 22.97 -4.55 -6.50
N ALA A 54 23.66 -3.57 -5.88
CA ALA A 54 23.70 -3.46 -4.43
C ALA A 54 22.34 -3.11 -3.80
N VAL A 55 21.47 -2.42 -4.55
CA VAL A 55 20.17 -1.92 -4.05
C VAL A 55 18.95 -2.53 -4.75
N ALA A 56 19.15 -3.39 -5.73
CA ALA A 56 18.05 -4.05 -6.42
C ALA A 56 17.20 -4.88 -5.44
N LEU A 57 15.89 -4.78 -5.56
CA LEU A 57 14.92 -5.45 -4.67
C LEU A 57 14.67 -6.92 -5.05
N ARG A 58 15.00 -7.28 -6.28
CA ARG A 58 15.10 -8.65 -6.77
C ARG A 58 16.32 -8.77 -7.67
N PRO A 59 16.81 -9.98 -7.93
CA PRO A 59 17.85 -10.18 -8.94
C PRO A 59 17.40 -9.58 -10.28
N LEU A 60 18.27 -8.76 -10.89
CA LEU A 60 18.02 -8.18 -12.21
C LEU A 60 18.42 -9.18 -13.30
N ARG A 61 17.64 -9.24 -14.38
CA ARG A 61 18.01 -9.99 -15.55
C ARG A 61 19.21 -9.33 -16.25
N VAL A 62 19.90 -10.10 -17.08
CA VAL A 62 21.06 -9.59 -17.85
C VAL A 62 20.66 -8.39 -18.71
N ASP A 63 19.53 -8.49 -19.40
CA ASP A 63 18.98 -7.44 -20.24
C ASP A 63 18.49 -6.23 -19.44
N GLU A 64 17.86 -6.44 -18.26
CA GLU A 64 17.41 -5.37 -17.35
C GLU A 64 18.60 -4.54 -16.84
N LEU A 65 19.66 -5.22 -16.37
CA LEU A 65 20.83 -4.52 -15.85
C LEU A 65 21.61 -3.79 -16.96
N ALA A 66 21.70 -4.40 -18.14
CA ALA A 66 22.35 -3.77 -19.30
C ALA A 66 21.60 -2.51 -19.77
N GLU A 67 20.27 -2.49 -19.65
CA GLU A 67 19.44 -1.35 -20.04
C GLU A 67 19.74 -0.09 -19.21
N VAL A 68 20.18 -0.23 -17.96
CA VAL A 68 20.60 0.92 -17.13
C VAL A 68 21.72 1.73 -17.79
N LEU A 69 22.57 1.08 -18.59
CA LEU A 69 23.66 1.76 -19.30
C LEU A 69 23.19 2.50 -20.55
N ALA A 70 22.00 2.20 -21.03
CA ALA A 70 21.37 2.93 -22.14
C ALA A 70 20.63 4.20 -21.67
N ILE A 71 20.64 4.51 -20.37
CA ILE A 71 20.04 5.72 -19.80
C ILE A 71 21.05 6.87 -19.84
N ASP A 72 20.67 7.96 -20.48
CA ASP A 72 21.39 9.24 -20.40
C ASP A 72 20.89 10.03 -19.19
N PHE A 73 21.71 10.08 -18.12
CA PHE A 73 21.40 10.79 -16.89
C PHE A 73 21.66 12.31 -16.99
N ASN A 74 22.31 12.76 -18.06
CA ASN A 74 22.73 14.15 -18.26
C ASN A 74 22.12 14.76 -19.52
N ALA A 75 21.03 14.22 -20.04
CA ALA A 75 20.40 14.64 -21.28
C ALA A 75 20.19 16.17 -21.32
N PRO A 76 20.89 16.92 -22.23
CA PRO A 76 20.88 18.37 -22.25
C PRO A 76 19.52 18.96 -22.67
N ALA A 77 18.73 18.21 -23.43
CA ALA A 77 17.44 18.66 -23.95
C ALA A 77 16.36 18.84 -22.87
N HIS A 78 16.48 18.16 -21.73
CA HIS A 78 15.46 18.13 -20.67
C HIS A 78 16.01 18.41 -19.27
N LYS A 79 17.05 19.25 -19.13
CA LYS A 79 17.55 19.78 -17.83
C LYS A 79 17.80 18.70 -16.76
N GLY A 80 18.45 17.59 -17.13
CA GLY A 80 18.81 16.52 -16.20
C GLY A 80 17.70 15.48 -15.96
N ILE A 81 16.66 15.44 -16.79
CA ILE A 81 15.67 14.35 -16.79
C ILE A 81 16.30 13.14 -17.51
N PRO A 82 16.42 11.97 -16.88
CA PRO A 82 17.00 10.78 -17.47
C PRO A 82 16.21 10.35 -18.72
N GLN A 83 16.91 9.98 -19.77
CA GLN A 83 16.30 9.52 -21.01
C GLN A 83 16.88 8.19 -21.46
N LEU A 84 16.01 7.26 -21.84
CA LEU A 84 16.43 6.03 -22.50
C LEU A 84 16.90 6.36 -23.93
N ASN A 85 18.11 5.91 -24.27
CA ASN A 85 18.63 5.96 -25.63
C ASN A 85 18.85 4.53 -26.15
N PRO A 86 17.92 3.97 -26.93
CA PRO A 86 18.03 2.61 -27.44
C PRO A 86 19.28 2.35 -28.30
N ASP A 87 19.84 3.37 -28.92
CA ASP A 87 21.08 3.25 -29.76
C ASP A 87 22.32 2.94 -28.90
N TRP A 88 22.25 3.14 -27.60
CA TRP A 88 23.33 2.81 -26.65
C TRP A 88 23.28 1.38 -26.15
N ARG A 89 22.28 0.60 -26.55
CA ARG A 89 22.15 -0.81 -26.17
C ARG A 89 23.29 -1.64 -26.78
N TRP A 90 23.85 -2.50 -25.98
CA TRP A 90 24.90 -3.42 -26.41
C TRP A 90 24.31 -4.63 -27.12
N SER A 91 24.95 -5.04 -28.20
CA SER A 91 24.55 -6.25 -28.95
C SER A 91 24.87 -7.55 -28.21
N ASP A 92 25.97 -7.58 -27.45
CA ASP A 92 26.32 -8.66 -26.50
C ASP A 92 26.26 -8.14 -25.05
N GLN A 93 25.07 -8.12 -24.49
CA GLN A 93 24.82 -7.63 -23.13
C GLN A 93 25.54 -8.47 -22.08
N ARG A 94 25.54 -9.80 -22.23
CA ARG A 94 26.21 -10.73 -21.31
C ARG A 94 27.73 -10.50 -21.27
N GLY A 95 28.35 -10.49 -22.44
CA GLY A 95 29.80 -10.24 -22.56
C GLY A 95 30.21 -8.87 -22.05
N ALA A 96 29.36 -7.86 -22.28
CA ALA A 96 29.58 -6.51 -21.81
C ALA A 96 29.54 -6.39 -20.30
N LEU A 97 28.55 -6.99 -19.60
CA LEU A 97 28.45 -7.00 -18.14
C LEU A 97 29.65 -7.72 -17.50
N LEU A 98 30.01 -8.91 -17.99
CA LEU A 98 31.15 -9.66 -17.50
C LEU A 98 32.48 -8.94 -17.74
N SER A 99 32.62 -8.24 -18.88
CA SER A 99 33.81 -7.41 -19.18
C SER A 99 33.90 -6.17 -18.29
N ALA A 100 32.77 -5.57 -17.93
CA ALA A 100 32.73 -4.39 -17.07
C ALA A 100 33.02 -4.71 -15.60
N CYS A 101 32.40 -5.76 -15.05
CA CYS A 101 32.43 -6.06 -13.61
C CYS A 101 33.33 -7.24 -13.25
N SER A 102 33.98 -7.89 -14.21
CA SER A 102 34.91 -9.01 -13.99
C SER A 102 34.33 -10.12 -13.09
N SER A 103 35.14 -10.65 -12.16
CA SER A 103 34.77 -11.73 -11.23
C SER A 103 33.93 -11.28 -10.04
N LEU A 104 33.52 -10.00 -9.96
CA LEU A 104 32.67 -9.50 -8.87
C LEU A 104 31.20 -9.92 -9.04
N ILE A 105 30.80 -10.24 -10.27
CA ILE A 105 29.45 -10.70 -10.58
C ILE A 105 29.47 -12.08 -11.20
N GLU A 106 28.33 -12.76 -11.11
CA GLU A 106 28.07 -13.98 -11.86
C GLU A 106 26.67 -13.92 -12.48
N ILE A 107 26.53 -14.63 -13.59
CA ILE A 107 25.25 -14.79 -14.28
C ILE A 107 24.78 -16.21 -14.01
N VAL A 108 23.56 -16.32 -13.47
CA VAL A 108 22.96 -17.60 -13.05
C VAL A 108 21.64 -17.79 -13.78
N ASP A 109 21.44 -19.01 -14.27
CA ASP A 109 20.16 -19.41 -14.88
C ASP A 109 19.12 -19.66 -13.80
N VAL A 110 18.02 -18.91 -13.81
CA VAL A 110 16.87 -19.07 -12.91
C VAL A 110 15.62 -19.27 -13.76
N GLY A 111 15.15 -20.50 -13.84
CA GLY A 111 14.04 -20.86 -14.72
C GLY A 111 14.38 -20.62 -16.20
N ASN A 112 13.68 -19.70 -16.84
CA ASN A 112 13.89 -19.36 -18.26
C ASN A 112 14.69 -18.05 -18.48
N CYS A 113 15.25 -17.47 -17.41
CA CYS A 113 15.93 -16.17 -17.46
C CYS A 113 17.34 -16.26 -16.88
N GLU A 114 18.27 -15.52 -17.48
CA GLU A 114 19.59 -15.28 -16.92
C GLU A 114 19.52 -14.06 -16.00
N VAL A 115 19.92 -14.24 -14.72
CA VAL A 115 19.97 -13.16 -13.73
C VAL A 115 21.39 -12.85 -13.32
N VAL A 116 21.64 -11.59 -12.99
CA VAL A 116 22.95 -11.12 -12.50
C VAL A 116 22.92 -11.01 -10.99
N GLN A 117 23.93 -11.51 -10.34
CA GLN A 117 24.14 -11.36 -8.90
C GLN A 117 25.61 -11.17 -8.57
N PHE A 118 25.90 -10.74 -7.34
CA PHE A 118 27.30 -10.76 -6.87
C PHE A 118 27.80 -12.20 -6.78
N SER A 119 29.03 -12.41 -7.20
CA SER A 119 29.68 -13.74 -7.15
C SER A 119 29.77 -14.33 -5.73
N HIS A 120 29.71 -13.47 -4.72
CA HIS A 120 29.62 -13.82 -3.31
C HIS A 120 28.98 -12.67 -2.52
N PHE A 121 28.21 -12.98 -1.45
CA PHE A 121 27.54 -11.95 -0.62
C PHE A 121 28.52 -10.93 -0.02
N SER A 122 29.77 -11.37 0.31
CA SER A 122 30.78 -10.48 0.87
C SER A 122 31.29 -9.41 -0.10
N VAL A 123 31.09 -9.55 -1.41
CA VAL A 123 31.36 -8.48 -2.39
C VAL A 123 30.47 -7.26 -2.11
N ARG A 124 29.18 -7.50 -1.92
CA ARG A 124 28.23 -6.42 -1.55
C ARG A 124 28.61 -5.77 -0.23
N GLU A 125 28.90 -6.59 0.79
CA GLU A 125 29.32 -6.11 2.11
C GLU A 125 30.58 -5.26 2.02
N PHE A 126 31.58 -5.69 1.24
CA PHE A 126 32.82 -4.95 1.03
C PHE A 126 32.55 -3.61 0.33
N LEU A 127 31.81 -3.60 -0.79
CA LEU A 127 31.51 -2.39 -1.55
C LEU A 127 30.68 -1.35 -0.79
N THR A 128 29.86 -1.78 0.16
CA THR A 128 29.00 -0.89 0.96
C THR A 128 29.59 -0.56 2.34
N SER A 129 30.77 -1.11 2.69
CA SER A 129 31.38 -0.90 3.99
C SER A 129 32.29 0.32 4.02
N ASP A 130 32.49 0.89 5.22
CA ASP A 130 33.41 1.99 5.46
C ASP A 130 34.90 1.64 5.20
N ARG A 131 35.21 0.36 4.91
CA ARG A 131 36.56 -0.08 4.53
C ARG A 131 37.05 0.61 3.27
N LEU A 132 36.14 0.80 2.28
CA LEU A 132 36.41 1.53 1.05
C LEU A 132 36.30 3.05 1.19
N ALA A 133 35.81 3.58 2.31
CA ALA A 133 35.69 5.03 2.54
C ALA A 133 37.06 5.70 2.73
N ASN A 134 38.11 4.92 3.09
CA ASN A 134 39.46 5.43 3.21
C ASN A 134 40.03 5.81 1.83
N PRO A 135 40.75 6.94 1.73
CA PRO A 135 41.32 7.37 0.46
C PRO A 135 42.28 6.32 -0.11
N SER A 136 41.88 5.68 -1.19
CA SER A 136 42.64 4.70 -1.96
C SER A 136 42.29 4.84 -3.44
N ASP A 137 43.04 4.19 -4.30
CA ASP A 137 42.81 4.16 -5.73
C ASP A 137 41.49 3.45 -6.14
N VAL A 138 40.89 2.67 -5.20
CA VAL A 138 39.61 1.98 -5.38
C VAL A 138 38.47 2.58 -4.56
N SER A 139 38.73 3.64 -3.77
CA SER A 139 37.69 4.28 -2.95
C SER A 139 36.53 4.85 -3.79
N CYS A 140 36.75 5.11 -5.07
CA CYS A 140 35.71 5.53 -6.02
C CYS A 140 34.60 4.46 -6.19
N TYR A 141 34.84 3.20 -5.82
CA TYR A 141 33.85 2.11 -5.85
C TYR A 141 33.08 1.96 -4.54
N HIS A 142 33.31 2.80 -3.53
CA HIS A 142 32.50 2.79 -2.32
C HIS A 142 31.05 3.14 -2.63
N ILE A 143 30.13 2.21 -2.37
CA ILE A 143 28.71 2.36 -2.67
C ILE A 143 27.99 2.94 -1.47
N LEU A 144 27.56 4.18 -1.60
CA LEU A 144 26.62 4.80 -0.69
C LEU A 144 25.19 4.45 -1.15
N LEU A 145 24.35 4.00 -0.23
CA LEU A 145 23.01 3.50 -0.56
C LEU A 145 22.11 4.58 -1.17
N GLU A 146 22.17 5.82 -0.65
CA GLU A 146 21.34 6.92 -1.17
C GLU A 146 21.65 7.24 -2.66
N PRO A 147 22.91 7.46 -3.09
CA PRO A 147 23.23 7.62 -4.51
C PRO A 147 22.83 6.40 -5.36
N ALA A 148 23.03 5.19 -4.84
CA ALA A 148 22.69 3.96 -5.56
C ALA A 148 21.17 3.85 -5.81
N HIS A 149 20.35 4.08 -4.80
CA HIS A 149 18.90 4.15 -4.96
C HIS A 149 18.47 5.29 -5.88
N THR A 150 19.16 6.44 -5.84
CA THR A 150 18.89 7.58 -6.74
C THR A 150 19.12 7.19 -8.20
N ILE A 151 20.26 6.56 -8.52
CA ILE A 151 20.57 6.12 -9.88
C ILE A 151 19.53 5.13 -10.38
N LEU A 152 19.17 4.12 -9.59
CA LEU A 152 18.22 3.11 -10.03
C LEU A 152 16.79 3.68 -10.16
N ALA A 153 16.38 4.59 -9.28
CA ALA A 153 15.12 5.31 -9.41
C ALA A 153 15.09 6.17 -10.70
N GLN A 154 16.19 6.88 -10.99
CA GLN A 154 16.31 7.67 -12.21
C GLN A 154 16.30 6.81 -13.47
N ALA A 155 16.97 5.64 -13.46
CA ALA A 155 16.94 4.71 -14.57
C ALA A 155 15.51 4.19 -14.81
N CYS A 156 14.81 3.79 -13.77
CA CYS A 156 13.43 3.36 -13.85
C CYS A 156 12.52 4.46 -14.42
N LEU A 157 12.61 5.69 -13.90
CA LEU A 157 11.82 6.81 -14.40
C LEU A 157 12.19 7.17 -15.87
N GLY A 158 13.46 7.09 -16.24
CA GLY A 158 13.90 7.31 -17.63
C GLY A 158 13.24 6.33 -18.62
N VAL A 159 13.10 5.07 -18.22
CA VAL A 159 12.36 4.06 -19.00
C VAL A 159 10.86 4.37 -19.05
N LEU A 160 10.26 4.73 -17.92
CA LEU A 160 8.83 5.04 -17.85
C LEU A 160 8.46 6.31 -18.63
N LEU A 161 9.34 7.30 -18.65
CA LEU A 161 9.16 8.53 -19.44
C LEU A 161 9.24 8.26 -20.95
N TRP A 162 10.05 7.29 -21.37
CA TRP A 162 10.18 6.90 -22.77
C TRP A 162 8.92 6.19 -23.30
N LEU A 163 8.13 5.52 -22.44
CA LEU A 163 6.90 4.83 -22.82
C LEU A 163 5.92 5.72 -23.59
N ASN A 164 5.80 6.99 -23.25
CA ASN A 164 4.83 7.89 -23.87
C ASN A 164 5.07 8.08 -25.37
N ASP A 165 6.32 8.13 -25.79
CA ASP A 165 6.70 8.33 -27.19
C ASP A 165 6.57 7.03 -28.00
N TYR A 166 6.64 5.87 -27.35
CA TYR A 166 6.68 4.54 -27.97
C TYR A 166 5.32 3.84 -28.08
N ILE A 167 4.45 3.94 -27.07
CA ILE A 167 3.13 3.25 -27.06
C ILE A 167 2.20 3.76 -28.15
N ILE A 168 2.34 5.02 -28.56
CA ILE A 168 1.50 5.61 -29.64
C ILE A 168 1.77 4.94 -31.01
N GLY A 169 2.86 4.20 -31.18
CA GLY A 169 3.26 3.60 -32.45
C GLY A 169 3.43 2.07 -32.51
N HIS A 170 3.63 1.38 -31.37
CA HIS A 170 4.03 -0.03 -31.39
C HIS A 170 3.45 -0.79 -30.18
N ASN A 171 2.89 -1.98 -30.43
CA ASN A 171 2.31 -2.86 -29.40
C ASN A 171 3.34 -3.74 -28.65
N ASN A 172 4.64 -3.45 -28.66
CA ASN A 172 5.69 -4.33 -28.14
C ASN A 172 6.30 -3.82 -26.83
N VAL A 173 5.58 -3.96 -25.74
CA VAL A 173 6.07 -3.69 -24.38
C VAL A 173 7.27 -4.59 -24.02
N ASP A 174 7.34 -5.78 -24.61
CA ASP A 174 8.41 -6.77 -24.40
C ASP A 174 9.79 -6.33 -24.91
N GLU A 175 9.87 -5.26 -25.71
CA GLU A 175 11.12 -4.72 -26.24
C GLU A 175 11.89 -3.82 -25.27
N ILE A 176 11.34 -3.57 -24.07
CA ILE A 176 11.96 -2.72 -23.03
C ILE A 176 12.32 -3.56 -21.83
N PRO A 177 13.54 -4.10 -21.73
CA PRO A 177 13.91 -5.06 -20.70
C PRO A 177 13.64 -4.59 -19.27
N LEU A 178 14.02 -3.34 -18.95
CA LEU A 178 13.90 -2.81 -17.59
C LEU A 178 12.46 -2.39 -17.21
N LEU A 179 11.51 -2.40 -18.13
CA LEU A 179 10.18 -1.85 -17.94
C LEU A 179 9.41 -2.52 -16.79
N GLU A 180 9.42 -3.84 -16.74
CA GLU A 180 8.71 -4.58 -15.69
C GLU A 180 9.25 -4.25 -14.29
N TYR A 181 10.58 -4.20 -14.15
CA TYR A 181 11.23 -3.79 -12.91
C TYR A 181 10.91 -2.34 -12.57
N ALA A 182 11.03 -1.45 -13.55
CA ALA A 182 10.78 -0.03 -13.38
C ALA A 182 9.34 0.23 -12.92
N ALA A 183 8.36 -0.39 -13.58
CA ALA A 183 6.95 -0.21 -13.25
C ALA A 183 6.62 -0.62 -11.80
N LYS A 184 7.24 -1.69 -11.30
CA LYS A 184 6.95 -2.24 -9.98
C LYS A 184 7.74 -1.59 -8.83
N HIS A 185 8.98 -1.17 -9.08
CA HIS A 185 9.94 -0.90 -8.00
C HIS A 185 10.50 0.52 -7.93
N TRP A 186 10.24 1.40 -8.91
CA TRP A 186 10.78 2.76 -8.89
C TRP A 186 10.38 3.54 -7.62
N ILE A 187 9.14 3.30 -7.13
CA ILE A 187 8.61 3.95 -5.94
C ILE A 187 9.39 3.53 -4.68
N ASP A 188 9.73 2.24 -4.57
CA ASP A 188 10.47 1.73 -3.43
C ASP A 188 11.87 2.36 -3.35
N HIS A 189 12.51 2.55 -4.50
CA HIS A 189 13.77 3.29 -4.57
C HIS A 189 13.60 4.77 -4.25
N ALA A 190 12.54 5.40 -4.76
CA ALA A 190 12.24 6.81 -4.49
C ALA A 190 11.98 7.08 -3.00
N ARG A 191 11.41 6.12 -2.26
CA ARG A 191 11.15 6.22 -0.81
C ARG A 191 12.40 6.15 0.05
N PHE A 192 13.53 5.73 -0.50
CA PHE A 192 14.77 5.72 0.28
C PHE A 192 15.13 7.15 0.72
N LYS A 193 15.69 7.27 1.93
CA LYS A 193 15.99 8.58 2.55
C LYS A 193 16.72 9.51 1.59
N ASN A 194 16.23 10.73 1.44
CA ASN A 194 16.73 11.82 0.59
C ASN A 194 16.70 11.57 -0.94
N VAL A 195 16.27 10.41 -1.41
CA VAL A 195 16.20 10.13 -2.87
C VAL A 195 15.12 10.98 -3.51
N THR A 196 13.93 11.06 -2.90
CA THR A 196 12.78 11.84 -3.41
C THR A 196 13.17 13.30 -3.72
N SER A 197 13.95 13.94 -2.85
CA SER A 197 14.40 15.32 -3.06
C SER A 197 15.35 15.46 -4.27
N ARG A 198 16.16 14.44 -4.55
CA ARG A 198 17.12 14.42 -5.67
C ARG A 198 16.47 14.15 -7.03
N ILE A 199 15.37 13.43 -7.08
CA ILE A 199 14.65 13.08 -8.32
C ILE A 199 13.33 13.84 -8.47
N ARG A 200 13.12 14.90 -7.68
CA ARG A 200 11.89 15.69 -7.65
C ARG A 200 11.46 16.17 -9.02
N ASP A 201 12.37 16.83 -9.75
CA ASP A 201 12.08 17.41 -11.06
C ASP A 201 11.64 16.33 -12.06
N VAL A 202 12.26 15.14 -11.97
CA VAL A 202 11.90 13.98 -12.81
C VAL A 202 10.50 13.48 -12.46
N MET A 203 10.18 13.39 -11.17
CA MET A 203 8.85 12.97 -10.72
C MET A 203 7.78 14.00 -11.10
N GLU A 204 8.05 15.30 -10.94
CA GLU A 204 7.13 16.34 -11.38
C GLU A 204 6.85 16.25 -12.88
N TYR A 205 7.88 16.00 -13.67
CA TYR A 205 7.73 15.81 -15.11
C TYR A 205 6.94 14.54 -15.45
N PHE A 206 7.14 13.45 -14.70
CA PHE A 206 6.43 12.19 -14.86
C PHE A 206 4.92 12.31 -14.56
N PHE A 207 4.58 13.10 -13.51
CA PHE A 207 3.20 13.33 -13.09
C PHE A 207 2.53 14.54 -13.77
N ASP A 208 3.17 15.16 -14.73
CA ASP A 208 2.60 16.28 -15.47
C ASP A 208 1.30 15.83 -16.19
N ALA A 209 0.18 16.43 -15.81
CA ALA A 209 -1.15 16.06 -16.33
C ALA A 209 -1.30 16.27 -17.84
N ASP A 210 -0.52 17.19 -18.41
CA ASP A 210 -0.52 17.46 -19.86
C ASP A 210 0.26 16.39 -20.66
N LYS A 211 0.94 15.47 -19.94
CA LYS A 211 1.75 14.40 -20.50
C LYS A 211 1.17 13.04 -20.16
N ARG A 212 1.19 12.13 -21.12
CA ARG A 212 0.60 10.78 -20.95
C ARG A 212 1.51 9.76 -20.28
N HIS A 213 2.66 10.15 -19.71
CA HIS A 213 3.59 9.21 -19.06
C HIS A 213 2.95 8.42 -17.93
N TRP A 214 2.18 9.11 -17.10
CA TRP A 214 1.44 8.51 -16.01
C TRP A 214 0.40 7.49 -16.49
N THR A 215 -0.41 7.85 -17.47
CA THR A 215 -1.46 6.98 -18.02
C THR A 215 -0.85 5.73 -18.66
N ALA A 216 0.22 5.91 -19.43
CA ALA A 216 0.96 4.81 -20.03
C ALA A 216 1.54 3.84 -18.99
N TRP A 217 2.07 4.36 -17.89
CA TRP A 217 2.54 3.50 -16.80
C TRP A 217 1.40 2.73 -16.11
N CYS A 218 0.24 3.36 -15.88
CA CYS A 218 -0.93 2.68 -15.32
C CYS A 218 -1.45 1.55 -16.21
N GLU A 219 -1.30 1.66 -17.54
CA GLU A 219 -1.65 0.62 -18.50
C GLU A 219 -0.67 -0.57 -18.46
N VAL A 220 0.62 -0.30 -18.23
CA VAL A 220 1.67 -1.33 -18.12
C VAL A 220 1.61 -2.04 -16.78
N GLN A 221 1.41 -1.30 -15.72
CA GLN A 221 1.13 -1.88 -14.41
C GLN A 221 -0.32 -2.34 -14.41
N THR A 222 -0.57 -3.54 -14.96
CA THR A 222 -1.80 -4.26 -14.60
C THR A 222 -1.81 -4.32 -13.09
N ILE A 223 -2.66 -3.50 -12.49
CA ILE A 223 -2.85 -3.43 -11.05
C ILE A 223 -3.55 -4.73 -10.64
N ASP A 224 -2.82 -5.84 -10.74
CA ASP A 224 -3.16 -7.14 -10.18
C ASP A 224 -2.85 -7.20 -8.69
N GLU A 225 -2.97 -6.07 -8.00
CA GLU A 225 -3.08 -6.12 -6.56
C GLU A 225 -4.56 -6.03 -6.18
N PRO A 226 -5.05 -6.95 -5.33
CA PRO A 226 -6.43 -6.96 -4.87
C PRO A 226 -6.66 -5.77 -3.93
N TRP A 227 -6.87 -4.61 -4.50
CA TRP A 227 -7.47 -3.49 -3.80
C TRP A 227 -8.98 -3.77 -3.71
N GLU A 228 -9.33 -4.88 -3.04
CA GLU A 228 -10.70 -5.41 -2.85
C GLU A 228 -11.66 -4.44 -2.14
N TRP A 229 -11.26 -3.19 -1.91
CA TRP A 229 -12.00 -2.29 -1.03
C TRP A 229 -12.84 -1.23 -1.75
N PHE A 230 -12.74 -1.11 -3.08
CA PHE A 230 -13.58 -0.16 -3.84
C PHE A 230 -14.00 -0.73 -5.18
N GLU A 231 -15.32 -0.79 -5.40
CA GLU A 231 -15.88 -0.88 -6.74
C GLU A 231 -15.45 0.36 -7.52
N SER A 232 -14.65 0.15 -8.56
CA SER A 232 -14.19 1.22 -9.43
C SER A 232 -15.37 1.81 -10.19
N ASP A 233 -15.65 3.08 -9.98
CA ASP A 233 -16.45 3.86 -10.93
C ASP A 233 -15.65 3.95 -12.24
N PRO A 234 -16.12 3.40 -13.37
CA PRO A 234 -15.37 3.34 -14.64
C PRO A 234 -15.14 4.70 -15.32
N GLY A 235 -15.41 5.81 -14.64
CA GLY A 235 -15.30 7.17 -15.15
C GLY A 235 -14.35 8.08 -14.38
N THR A 236 -13.55 7.57 -13.42
CA THR A 236 -12.61 8.44 -12.70
C THR A 236 -11.38 8.70 -13.53
N ASP A 237 -11.28 9.93 -14.03
CA ASP A 237 -10.07 10.49 -14.61
C ASP A 237 -8.86 10.26 -13.66
N TYR A 238 -7.69 10.02 -14.27
CA TYR A 238 -6.45 9.89 -13.55
C TYR A 238 -6.27 11.07 -12.58
N SER A 239 -5.82 10.77 -11.36
CA SER A 239 -5.70 11.79 -10.33
C SER A 239 -4.44 12.64 -10.55
N PHE A 240 -4.24 13.63 -9.72
CA PHE A 240 -3.18 14.63 -9.83
C PHE A 240 -1.94 14.23 -8.99
N PRO A 241 -0.77 14.87 -9.22
CA PRO A 241 0.50 14.49 -8.59
C PRO A 241 0.47 14.37 -7.07
N LEU A 242 -0.19 15.32 -6.38
CA LEU A 242 -0.27 15.30 -4.91
C LEU A 242 -0.99 14.08 -4.36
N TYR A 243 -2.00 13.57 -5.08
CA TYR A 243 -2.69 12.34 -4.70
C TYR A 243 -1.74 11.14 -4.69
N TYR A 244 -0.93 10.97 -5.75
CA TYR A 244 0.01 9.84 -5.84
C TYR A 244 1.20 9.98 -4.90
N ALA A 245 1.74 11.20 -4.74
CA ALA A 245 2.76 11.47 -3.74
C ALA A 245 2.26 11.07 -2.34
N SER A 246 0.98 11.31 -2.06
CA SER A 246 0.33 10.98 -0.79
C SER A 246 0.11 9.47 -0.65
N LEU A 247 -0.39 8.80 -1.71
CA LEU A 247 -0.65 7.36 -1.73
C LEU A 247 0.63 6.54 -1.48
N TRP A 248 1.75 7.02 -1.99
CA TRP A 248 3.03 6.33 -1.86
C TRP A 248 3.95 6.88 -0.77
N GLY A 249 3.52 7.88 -0.02
CA GLY A 249 4.26 8.42 1.10
C GLY A 249 5.54 9.16 0.71
N LEU A 250 5.57 9.77 -0.47
CA LEU A 250 6.69 10.57 -0.97
C LEU A 250 6.67 11.96 -0.32
N TYR A 251 7.14 12.02 0.94
CA TYR A 251 6.97 13.20 1.80
C TYR A 251 7.52 14.48 1.17
N ASP A 252 8.78 14.47 0.71
CA ASP A 252 9.43 15.67 0.15
C ASP A 252 8.72 16.17 -1.11
N LEU A 253 8.20 15.25 -1.94
CA LEU A 253 7.40 15.60 -3.11
C LEU A 253 6.03 16.16 -2.70
N ALA A 254 5.36 15.53 -1.74
CA ALA A 254 4.08 16.00 -1.23
C ALA A 254 4.21 17.41 -0.62
N GLU A 255 5.25 17.67 0.17
CA GLU A 255 5.54 18.99 0.76
C GLU A 255 5.75 20.06 -0.32
N HIS A 256 6.53 19.72 -1.36
CA HIS A 256 6.73 20.64 -2.49
C HIS A 256 5.44 20.91 -3.25
N LEU A 257 4.64 19.88 -3.56
CA LEU A 257 3.40 20.01 -4.29
C LEU A 257 2.31 20.77 -3.52
N VAL A 258 2.25 20.60 -2.20
CA VAL A 258 1.38 21.41 -1.32
C VAL A 258 1.71 22.89 -1.41
N GLY A 259 3.00 23.24 -1.46
CA GLY A 259 3.43 24.63 -1.63
C GLY A 259 3.16 25.20 -3.02
N LYS A 260 3.25 24.35 -4.07
CA LYS A 260 3.09 24.76 -5.47
C LYS A 260 1.63 24.84 -5.90
N ASN A 261 0.79 23.86 -5.47
CA ASN A 261 -0.60 23.70 -5.89
C ASN A 261 -1.52 23.48 -4.67
N PRO A 262 -1.67 24.48 -3.78
CA PRO A 262 -2.46 24.33 -2.54
C PRO A 262 -3.94 24.00 -2.79
N GLU A 263 -4.47 24.30 -3.97
CA GLU A 263 -5.83 23.94 -4.36
C GLU A 263 -6.05 22.43 -4.50
N GLN A 264 -4.97 21.66 -4.70
CA GLN A 264 -5.05 20.19 -4.82
C GLN A 264 -5.21 19.47 -3.48
N ILE A 265 -5.02 20.16 -2.35
CA ILE A 265 -5.09 19.54 -1.01
C ILE A 265 -6.42 18.84 -0.76
N ASN A 266 -7.52 19.45 -1.18
CA ASN A 266 -8.89 18.92 -1.06
C ASN A 266 -9.51 18.56 -2.41
N ALA A 267 -8.71 18.52 -3.47
CA ALA A 267 -9.21 18.14 -4.78
C ALA A 267 -9.65 16.68 -4.76
N LYS A 268 -10.79 16.44 -5.41
CA LYS A 268 -11.34 15.09 -5.54
C LYS A 268 -10.79 14.44 -6.80
N GLY A 269 -10.26 13.24 -6.65
CA GLY A 269 -9.75 12.45 -7.75
C GLY A 269 -9.19 11.11 -7.29
N GLY A 270 -9.09 10.19 -8.23
CA GLY A 270 -8.63 8.82 -7.95
C GLY A 270 -9.60 8.01 -7.08
N ARG A 271 -9.26 6.75 -6.85
CA ARG A 271 -10.08 5.80 -6.08
C ARG A 271 -10.30 6.20 -4.62
N MET A 272 -9.40 6.98 -4.05
CA MET A 272 -9.38 7.30 -2.61
C MET A 272 -9.97 8.67 -2.30
N VAL A 273 -10.64 9.29 -3.25
CA VAL A 273 -11.36 10.56 -3.11
C VAL A 273 -10.46 11.77 -2.87
N SER A 274 -9.44 11.69 -2.03
CA SER A 274 -8.55 12.83 -1.72
C SER A 274 -7.12 12.39 -1.37
N PRO A 275 -6.12 13.31 -1.45
CA PRO A 275 -4.76 13.03 -1.02
C PRO A 275 -4.65 12.54 0.42
N LEU A 276 -5.45 13.13 1.35
CA LEU A 276 -5.44 12.72 2.76
C LEU A 276 -5.85 11.25 2.92
N VAL A 277 -6.93 10.85 2.25
CA VAL A 277 -7.40 9.46 2.32
C VAL A 277 -6.39 8.51 1.68
N ALA A 278 -5.77 8.93 0.57
CA ALA A 278 -4.71 8.17 -0.08
C ALA A 278 -3.50 7.95 0.87
N ALA A 279 -3.04 9.01 1.55
CA ALA A 279 -1.97 8.92 2.53
C ALA A 279 -2.31 7.99 3.71
N LEU A 280 -3.52 8.11 4.27
CA LEU A 280 -3.99 7.26 5.37
C LEU A 280 -4.05 5.79 4.96
N ARG A 281 -4.55 5.49 3.78
CA ARG A 281 -4.60 4.11 3.27
C ARG A 281 -3.23 3.49 3.04
N GLY A 282 -2.28 4.29 2.54
CA GLY A 282 -0.87 3.89 2.46
C GLY A 282 -0.18 3.80 3.82
N LYS A 283 -0.88 4.15 4.93
CA LYS A 283 -0.32 4.27 6.29
C LYS A 283 0.82 5.29 6.40
N HIS A 284 0.81 6.29 5.52
CA HIS A 284 1.80 7.36 5.47
C HIS A 284 1.39 8.53 6.37
N PHE A 285 1.35 8.29 7.69
CA PHE A 285 0.85 9.24 8.68
C PHE A 285 1.61 10.57 8.71
N GLN A 286 2.89 10.60 8.32
CA GLN A 286 3.66 11.85 8.20
C GLN A 286 3.12 12.73 7.06
N VAL A 287 2.79 12.13 5.91
CA VAL A 287 2.18 12.84 4.79
C VAL A 287 0.74 13.26 5.13
N ALA A 288 -0.03 12.39 5.80
CA ALA A 288 -1.37 12.73 6.27
C ALA A 288 -1.35 13.95 7.21
N GLU A 289 -0.37 14.01 8.13
CA GLU A 289 -0.20 15.15 9.03
C GLU A 289 0.25 16.43 8.29
N LEU A 290 1.13 16.30 7.29
CA LEU A 290 1.50 17.40 6.42
C LEU A 290 0.28 17.99 5.73
N LEU A 291 -0.54 17.14 5.11
CA LEU A 291 -1.75 17.56 4.40
C LEU A 291 -2.76 18.23 5.35
N ARG A 292 -3.00 17.62 6.52
CA ARG A 292 -3.91 18.18 7.54
C ARG A 292 -3.45 19.57 8.01
N ARG A 293 -2.16 19.76 8.29
CA ARG A 293 -1.60 21.08 8.69
C ARG A 293 -1.77 22.15 7.63
N ASN A 294 -1.86 21.71 6.36
CA ASN A 294 -2.09 22.59 5.23
C ASN A 294 -3.57 22.68 4.79
N GLY A 295 -4.51 22.21 5.64
CA GLY A 295 -5.93 22.40 5.44
C GLY A 295 -6.65 21.26 4.73
N ALA A 296 -6.10 20.05 4.74
CA ALA A 296 -6.85 18.88 4.27
C ALA A 296 -8.03 18.58 5.19
N ASP A 297 -9.21 18.38 4.58
CA ASP A 297 -10.44 18.03 5.26
C ASP A 297 -10.40 16.56 5.71
N VAL A 298 -10.47 16.34 7.04
CA VAL A 298 -10.48 14.99 7.64
C VAL A 298 -11.83 14.29 7.45
N ASP A 299 -12.90 15.05 7.16
CA ASP A 299 -14.25 14.56 6.93
C ASP A 299 -14.67 14.63 5.45
N VAL A 300 -13.69 14.64 4.55
CA VAL A 300 -13.93 14.57 3.10
C VAL A 300 -14.89 13.43 2.78
N ARG A 301 -15.87 13.71 1.91
CA ARG A 301 -16.95 12.77 1.61
C ARG A 301 -16.83 12.24 0.19
N ASP A 302 -16.95 10.92 0.05
CA ASP A 302 -17.07 10.28 -1.26
C ASP A 302 -18.45 10.50 -1.90
N HIS A 303 -18.73 9.83 -3.00
CA HIS A 303 -20.01 9.91 -3.72
C HIS A 303 -21.19 9.30 -2.94
N TYR A 304 -20.95 8.41 -1.97
CA TYR A 304 -21.96 7.89 -1.03
C TYR A 304 -22.12 8.77 0.21
N LYS A 305 -21.39 9.89 0.30
CA LYS A 305 -21.18 10.72 1.50
C LYS A 305 -20.51 9.96 2.65
N ASP A 306 -19.79 8.89 2.34
CA ASP A 306 -19.00 8.19 3.34
C ASP A 306 -17.78 9.01 3.75
N THR A 307 -17.50 9.03 5.05
CA THR A 307 -16.30 9.66 5.61
C THR A 307 -15.15 8.66 5.73
N PRO A 308 -13.89 9.13 5.76
CA PRO A 308 -12.74 8.25 6.04
C PRO A 308 -12.89 7.47 7.34
N LEU A 309 -13.50 8.09 8.37
CA LEU A 309 -13.76 7.45 9.67
C LEU A 309 -14.72 6.25 9.53
N ARG A 310 -15.81 6.43 8.79
CA ARG A 310 -16.77 5.34 8.55
C ARG A 310 -16.11 4.21 7.78
N GLU A 311 -15.30 4.53 6.80
CA GLU A 311 -14.59 3.56 5.97
C GLU A 311 -13.54 2.77 6.78
N ALA A 312 -12.77 3.46 7.65
CA ALA A 312 -11.84 2.82 8.56
C ALA A 312 -12.54 1.83 9.51
N CYS A 313 -13.76 2.18 9.99
CA CYS A 313 -14.58 1.27 10.78
C CYS A 313 -15.07 0.07 9.99
N ARG A 314 -15.51 0.26 8.73
CA ARG A 314 -15.94 -0.83 7.85
C ARG A 314 -14.80 -1.83 7.62
N ALA A 315 -13.61 -1.31 7.40
CA ALA A 315 -12.42 -2.10 7.12
C ALA A 315 -11.72 -2.66 8.37
N GLY A 316 -12.06 -2.19 9.56
CA GLY A 316 -11.41 -2.58 10.81
C GLY A 316 -9.97 -2.10 10.97
N VAL A 317 -9.59 -1.00 10.30
CA VAL A 317 -8.21 -0.47 10.29
C VAL A 317 -8.03 0.50 11.46
N LEU A 318 -7.66 -0.04 12.62
CA LEU A 318 -7.66 0.68 13.90
C LEU A 318 -6.65 1.82 13.99
N ASP A 319 -5.50 1.73 13.32
CA ASP A 319 -4.49 2.77 13.29
C ASP A 319 -4.98 4.03 12.54
N ILE A 320 -5.68 3.85 11.43
CA ILE A 320 -6.31 4.96 10.68
C ILE A 320 -7.47 5.54 11.49
N LEU A 321 -8.30 4.68 12.09
CA LEU A 321 -9.40 5.10 12.94
C LEU A 321 -8.91 5.98 14.09
N GLN A 322 -7.87 5.53 14.81
CA GLN A 322 -7.28 6.29 15.92
C GLN A 322 -6.70 7.62 15.45
N TRP A 323 -6.03 7.62 14.30
CA TRP A 323 -5.48 8.85 13.73
C TRP A 323 -6.59 9.86 13.44
N LEU A 324 -7.66 9.45 12.76
CA LEU A 324 -8.80 10.32 12.43
C LEU A 324 -9.49 10.88 13.65
N LEU A 325 -9.78 10.03 14.66
CA LEU A 325 -10.40 10.46 15.91
C LEU A 325 -9.53 11.47 16.68
N ASN A 326 -8.22 11.25 16.73
CA ASN A 326 -7.29 12.18 17.40
C ASN A 326 -7.15 13.52 16.67
N HIS A 327 -7.53 13.57 15.39
CA HIS A 327 -7.43 14.79 14.58
C HIS A 327 -8.78 15.45 14.28
N GLY A 328 -9.82 15.08 15.07
CA GLY A 328 -11.10 15.80 15.12
C GLY A 328 -12.10 15.41 14.03
N ALA A 329 -11.98 14.21 13.45
CA ALA A 329 -13.02 13.69 12.57
C ALA A 329 -14.37 13.63 13.27
N ASP A 330 -15.45 14.00 12.58
CA ASP A 330 -16.82 13.96 13.10
C ASP A 330 -17.27 12.51 13.28
N VAL A 331 -17.27 12.06 14.55
CA VAL A 331 -17.65 10.70 14.96
C VAL A 331 -19.10 10.36 14.59
N ASN A 332 -19.95 11.39 14.44
CA ASN A 332 -21.39 11.26 14.19
C ASN A 332 -21.79 11.57 12.73
N ALA A 333 -20.83 11.79 11.86
CA ALA A 333 -21.09 12.05 10.45
C ALA A 333 -21.94 10.92 9.83
N GLN A 334 -23.03 11.30 9.15
CA GLN A 334 -23.91 10.37 8.45
C GLN A 334 -23.69 10.39 6.95
N ASN A 335 -23.75 9.24 6.31
CA ASN A 335 -23.76 9.08 4.86
C ASN A 335 -25.20 9.23 4.28
N TYR A 336 -25.38 8.95 2.96
CA TYR A 336 -26.70 9.07 2.29
C TYR A 336 -27.81 8.22 2.88
N VAL A 337 -27.50 7.08 3.47
CA VAL A 337 -28.49 6.19 4.08
C VAL A 337 -28.59 6.36 5.60
N GLY A 338 -27.95 7.41 6.12
CA GLY A 338 -27.95 7.75 7.54
C GLY A 338 -26.96 6.96 8.40
N TRP A 339 -26.06 6.17 7.82
CA TRP A 339 -25.09 5.40 8.57
C TRP A 339 -23.98 6.28 9.15
N THR A 340 -23.67 6.09 10.41
CA THR A 340 -22.47 6.61 11.08
C THR A 340 -21.36 5.57 11.12
N ALA A 341 -20.16 5.97 11.57
CA ALA A 341 -19.05 5.05 11.83
C ALA A 341 -19.44 3.96 12.83
N LEU A 342 -20.25 4.29 13.85
CA LEU A 342 -20.75 3.34 14.86
C LEU A 342 -21.64 2.25 14.24
N HIS A 343 -22.55 2.61 13.33
CA HIS A 343 -23.37 1.65 12.58
C HIS A 343 -22.50 0.68 11.78
N SER A 344 -21.44 1.21 11.12
CA SER A 344 -20.51 0.38 10.37
C SER A 344 -19.72 -0.57 11.27
N ALA A 345 -19.19 -0.09 12.40
CA ALA A 345 -18.45 -0.93 13.33
C ALA A 345 -19.31 -2.10 13.85
N ILE A 346 -20.59 -1.87 14.13
CA ILE A 346 -21.53 -2.92 14.54
C ILE A 346 -21.79 -3.88 13.37
N ASN A 347 -22.21 -3.38 12.22
CA ASN A 347 -22.62 -4.21 11.10
C ASN A 347 -21.50 -5.10 10.53
N TYR A 348 -20.27 -4.59 10.51
CA TYR A 348 -19.10 -5.32 10.02
C TYR A 348 -18.35 -6.09 11.12
N GLY A 349 -18.90 -6.12 12.33
CA GLY A 349 -18.36 -6.91 13.44
C GLY A 349 -16.97 -6.46 13.88
N GLN A 350 -16.77 -5.18 14.08
CA GLN A 350 -15.50 -4.55 14.45
C GLN A 350 -15.54 -4.07 15.92
N PRO A 351 -15.42 -4.97 16.92
CA PRO A 351 -15.64 -4.60 18.33
C PRO A 351 -14.62 -3.59 18.84
N GLN A 352 -13.36 -3.67 18.40
CA GLN A 352 -12.35 -2.70 18.82
C GLN A 352 -12.67 -1.30 18.29
N ALA A 353 -13.06 -1.18 17.01
CA ALA A 353 -13.50 0.09 16.43
C ALA A 353 -14.73 0.64 17.15
N PHE A 354 -15.72 -0.22 17.49
CA PHE A 354 -16.88 0.15 18.28
C PHE A 354 -16.49 0.77 19.62
N HIS A 355 -15.61 0.11 20.40
CA HIS A 355 -15.18 0.64 21.71
C HIS A 355 -14.41 1.97 21.57
N MET A 356 -13.60 2.12 20.54
CA MET A 356 -12.91 3.39 20.27
C MET A 356 -13.89 4.52 19.96
N LEU A 357 -14.93 4.26 19.19
CA LEU A 357 -15.96 5.26 18.88
C LEU A 357 -16.75 5.67 20.12
N ILE A 358 -17.16 4.71 20.98
CA ILE A 358 -17.84 5.00 22.24
C ILE A 358 -16.94 5.86 23.16
N ALA A 359 -15.64 5.54 23.24
CA ALA A 359 -14.68 6.33 24.02
C ALA A 359 -14.51 7.77 23.51
N HIS A 360 -14.80 8.00 22.22
CA HIS A 360 -14.81 9.32 21.58
C HIS A 360 -16.22 9.94 21.48
N ASN A 361 -17.16 9.51 22.33
CA ASN A 361 -18.52 10.06 22.47
C ASN A 361 -19.38 9.91 21.19
N ALA A 362 -19.27 8.78 20.49
CA ALA A 362 -20.22 8.47 19.41
C ALA A 362 -21.65 8.45 19.94
N ASP A 363 -22.56 9.14 19.28
CA ASP A 363 -23.96 9.17 19.65
C ASP A 363 -24.66 7.84 19.31
N ILE A 364 -25.05 7.13 20.34
CA ILE A 364 -25.71 5.82 20.25
C ILE A 364 -27.19 5.89 19.88
N HIS A 365 -27.76 7.10 19.80
CA HIS A 365 -29.19 7.33 19.50
C HIS A 365 -29.46 7.68 18.05
N ILE A 366 -28.44 7.99 17.27
CA ILE A 366 -28.60 8.30 15.84
C ILE A 366 -29.22 7.10 15.14
N GLN A 367 -30.30 7.37 14.39
CA GLN A 367 -30.98 6.38 13.57
C GLN A 367 -30.60 6.55 12.09
N ILE A 368 -30.47 5.43 11.40
CA ILE A 368 -30.35 5.42 9.93
C ILE A 368 -31.70 5.77 9.28
N ASN A 369 -31.73 5.99 7.97
CA ASN A 369 -32.94 6.39 7.23
C ASN A 369 -34.11 5.39 7.39
N LEU A 370 -33.84 4.14 7.77
CA LEU A 370 -34.85 3.13 8.09
C LEU A 370 -35.36 3.21 9.55
N GLY A 371 -34.94 4.21 10.31
CA GLY A 371 -35.28 4.39 11.72
C GLY A 371 -34.53 3.47 12.68
N LYS A 372 -33.63 2.62 12.19
CA LYS A 372 -32.87 1.68 13.04
C LYS A 372 -31.76 2.40 13.78
N SER A 373 -31.75 2.26 15.10
CA SER A 373 -30.65 2.70 15.96
C SER A 373 -29.51 1.67 15.99
N PRO A 374 -28.31 2.01 16.51
CA PRO A 374 -27.23 1.07 16.73
C PRO A 374 -27.67 -0.21 17.49
N LEU A 375 -28.60 -0.08 18.47
CA LEU A 375 -29.12 -1.22 19.23
C LEU A 375 -29.98 -2.16 18.37
N HIS A 376 -30.75 -1.64 17.38
CA HIS A 376 -31.48 -2.48 16.44
C HIS A 376 -30.51 -3.33 15.59
N LEU A 377 -29.42 -2.71 15.10
CA LEU A 377 -28.40 -3.45 14.34
C LEU A 377 -27.71 -4.49 15.20
N ALA A 378 -27.31 -4.12 16.42
CA ALA A 378 -26.65 -5.04 17.34
C ALA A 378 -27.56 -6.21 17.78
N ALA A 379 -28.88 -6.00 17.85
CA ALA A 379 -29.85 -7.06 18.15
C ALA A 379 -30.10 -8.00 16.96
N SER A 380 -29.74 -7.61 15.75
CA SER A 380 -29.94 -8.44 14.54
C SER A 380 -28.98 -9.64 14.50
N PRO A 381 -29.45 -10.84 14.15
CA PRO A 381 -28.65 -12.07 14.15
C PRO A 381 -27.55 -12.12 13.07
N TYR A 382 -27.51 -11.15 12.17
CA TYR A 382 -26.47 -11.04 11.12
C TYR A 382 -25.12 -10.54 11.62
N VAL A 383 -25.09 -9.99 12.81
CA VAL A 383 -23.90 -9.39 13.40
C VAL A 383 -23.09 -10.43 14.16
N ASN A 384 -21.78 -10.31 14.08
CA ASN A 384 -20.73 -11.18 14.59
C ASN A 384 -20.96 -11.76 16.01
N ARG A 385 -20.14 -12.73 16.42
CA ARG A 385 -20.20 -13.47 17.72
C ARG A 385 -20.19 -12.60 18.98
N ASP A 386 -19.71 -11.34 18.87
CA ASP A 386 -19.63 -10.41 20.00
C ASP A 386 -20.84 -9.47 20.16
N HIS A 387 -21.90 -9.65 19.37
CA HIS A 387 -23.06 -8.74 19.36
C HIS A 387 -23.70 -8.54 20.75
N VAL A 388 -23.73 -9.56 21.59
CA VAL A 388 -24.27 -9.44 22.97
C VAL A 388 -23.47 -8.46 23.82
N ASN A 389 -22.14 -8.44 23.65
CA ASN A 389 -21.29 -7.48 24.35
C ASN A 389 -21.53 -6.05 23.83
N LEU A 390 -21.68 -5.90 22.49
CA LEU A 390 -22.00 -4.60 21.90
C LEU A 390 -23.36 -4.09 22.39
N MET A 391 -24.40 -4.96 22.44
CA MET A 391 -25.70 -4.62 23.01
C MET A 391 -25.59 -4.20 24.48
N ARG A 392 -24.82 -4.94 25.28
CA ARG A 392 -24.60 -4.63 26.69
C ARG A 392 -24.03 -3.23 26.87
N VAL A 393 -22.96 -2.92 26.10
CA VAL A 393 -22.32 -1.59 26.13
C VAL A 393 -23.31 -0.49 25.72
N LEU A 394 -24.07 -0.69 24.64
CA LEU A 394 -25.07 0.28 24.20
C LEU A 394 -26.13 0.53 25.28
N LEU A 395 -26.67 -0.54 25.90
CA LEU A 395 -27.65 -0.45 26.96
C LEU A 395 -27.08 0.19 28.25
N ASP A 396 -25.83 -0.11 28.61
CA ASP A 396 -25.13 0.51 29.75
C ASP A 396 -24.89 2.03 29.51
N HIS A 397 -24.78 2.47 28.24
CA HIS A 397 -24.70 3.88 27.89
C HIS A 397 -26.06 4.54 27.67
N GLY A 398 -27.16 3.84 27.93
CA GLY A 398 -28.50 4.40 27.92
C GLY A 398 -29.26 4.28 26.56
N ALA A 399 -28.87 3.33 25.70
CA ALA A 399 -29.67 3.03 24.52
C ALA A 399 -31.07 2.55 24.94
N ASP A 400 -32.12 3.08 24.29
CA ASP A 400 -33.51 2.71 24.59
C ASP A 400 -33.81 1.30 24.02
N PRO A 401 -34.10 0.30 24.91
CA PRO A 401 -34.48 -1.04 24.48
C PRO A 401 -35.83 -1.11 23.74
N ASN A 402 -36.63 -0.03 23.82
CA ASN A 402 -37.95 0.10 23.22
C ASN A 402 -38.00 1.08 22.04
N ALA A 403 -36.81 1.55 21.55
CA ALA A 403 -36.74 2.39 20.37
C ALA A 403 -37.46 1.71 19.23
N ARG A 404 -38.18 2.47 18.40
CA ARG A 404 -38.95 1.96 17.25
C ARG A 404 -38.30 2.39 15.94
N ASP A 405 -38.12 1.47 15.03
CA ASP A 405 -37.73 1.77 13.65
C ASP A 405 -38.97 2.22 12.81
N ASN A 406 -38.76 2.47 11.51
CA ASN A 406 -39.84 2.93 10.62
C ASN A 406 -40.98 1.89 10.44
N ASP A 407 -40.69 0.63 10.64
CA ASP A 407 -41.68 -0.45 10.63
C ASP A 407 -42.37 -0.62 12.01
N GLY A 408 -42.02 0.22 12.98
CA GLY A 408 -42.48 0.13 14.37
C GLY A 408 -41.82 -1.00 15.15
N SER A 409 -40.83 -1.69 14.56
CA SER A 409 -40.14 -2.78 15.20
C SER A 409 -39.18 -2.28 16.27
N THR A 410 -39.11 -2.97 17.39
CA THR A 410 -38.13 -2.70 18.47
C THR A 410 -36.88 -3.58 18.31
N PRO A 411 -35.78 -3.34 19.02
CA PRO A 411 -34.64 -4.26 19.08
C PRO A 411 -35.06 -5.70 19.42
N LEU A 412 -36.09 -5.91 20.24
CA LEU A 412 -36.61 -7.23 20.58
C LEU A 412 -37.26 -7.92 19.38
N HIS A 413 -37.95 -7.18 18.51
CA HIS A 413 -38.44 -7.73 17.23
C HIS A 413 -37.26 -8.17 16.33
N HIS A 414 -36.20 -7.33 16.23
CA HIS A 414 -35.02 -7.67 15.43
C HIS A 414 -34.27 -8.89 15.97
N SER A 415 -34.21 -9.13 17.26
CA SER A 415 -33.63 -10.36 17.81
C SER A 415 -34.48 -11.62 17.57
N SER A 416 -35.80 -11.43 17.32
CA SER A 416 -36.76 -12.52 17.11
C SER A 416 -36.93 -12.93 15.64
N TRP A 417 -36.51 -12.04 14.71
CA TRP A 417 -36.66 -12.25 13.27
C TRP A 417 -35.41 -12.80 12.63
N TRP A 418 -35.58 -13.77 11.71
CA TRP A 418 -34.50 -14.33 10.88
C TRP A 418 -34.98 -14.49 9.44
N GLU A 419 -34.29 -13.84 8.52
CA GLU A 419 -34.46 -14.12 7.09
C GLU A 419 -33.45 -15.17 6.66
N THR A 420 -33.95 -16.36 6.26
CA THR A 420 -33.14 -17.50 5.87
C THR A 420 -32.40 -17.23 4.56
N GLN A 421 -31.17 -16.77 4.61
CA GLN A 421 -30.22 -16.84 3.49
C GLN A 421 -29.06 -17.79 3.81
N GLY A 422 -29.38 -19.02 4.22
CA GLY A 422 -28.40 -20.14 4.22
C GLY A 422 -27.41 -20.23 5.37
N TYR A 423 -27.43 -19.32 6.35
CA TYR A 423 -26.54 -19.38 7.51
C TYR A 423 -27.27 -19.79 8.79
N PRO A 424 -26.71 -20.73 9.61
CA PRO A 424 -27.35 -21.11 10.86
C PRO A 424 -27.32 -19.97 11.90
N PRO A 425 -28.35 -19.88 12.80
CA PRO A 425 -28.41 -18.89 13.85
C PRO A 425 -27.16 -18.94 14.74
N THR A 426 -26.60 -17.79 15.06
CA THR A 426 -25.51 -17.69 16.05
C THR A 426 -26.07 -17.97 17.44
N LYS A 427 -25.35 -18.72 18.29
CA LYS A 427 -25.77 -19.07 19.66
C LYS A 427 -26.08 -17.86 20.57
N GLY A 428 -25.61 -16.66 20.19
CA GLY A 428 -25.77 -15.43 20.99
C GLY A 428 -27.15 -14.77 20.93
N THR A 429 -28.04 -15.16 20.01
CA THR A 429 -29.32 -14.45 19.84
C THR A 429 -30.26 -14.61 21.01
N VAL A 430 -30.31 -15.77 21.69
CA VAL A 430 -31.11 -15.98 22.88
C VAL A 430 -30.57 -15.12 24.04
N GLU A 431 -29.27 -15.02 24.19
CA GLU A 431 -28.63 -14.19 25.22
C GLU A 431 -28.90 -12.70 24.97
N GLY A 432 -28.88 -12.27 23.69
CA GLY A 432 -29.28 -10.90 23.33
C GLY A 432 -30.73 -10.61 23.61
N THR A 433 -31.66 -11.53 23.30
CA THR A 433 -33.07 -11.42 23.68
C THR A 433 -33.26 -11.32 25.19
N ARG A 434 -32.59 -12.19 25.97
CA ARG A 434 -32.62 -12.14 27.45
C ARG A 434 -32.11 -10.80 27.96
N LEU A 435 -30.98 -10.33 27.45
CA LEU A 435 -30.40 -9.05 27.86
C LEU A 435 -31.36 -7.88 27.60
N LEU A 436 -32.06 -7.83 26.44
CA LEU A 436 -33.06 -6.81 26.18
C LEU A 436 -34.20 -6.84 27.19
N LEU A 437 -34.73 -8.04 27.54
CA LEU A 437 -35.81 -8.21 28.52
C LEU A 437 -35.38 -7.79 29.93
N GLU A 438 -34.16 -8.17 30.32
CA GLU A 438 -33.56 -7.76 31.59
C GLU A 438 -33.36 -6.24 31.73
N ARG A 439 -33.21 -5.57 30.56
CA ARG A 439 -33.05 -4.10 30.50
C ARG A 439 -34.35 -3.35 30.19
N GLY A 440 -35.50 -4.01 30.31
CA GLY A 440 -36.81 -3.37 30.26
C GLY A 440 -37.44 -3.28 28.86
N ALA A 441 -37.04 -4.16 27.93
CA ALA A 441 -37.76 -4.28 26.67
C ALA A 441 -39.22 -4.74 26.90
N ILE A 442 -40.16 -4.07 26.22
CA ILE A 442 -41.60 -4.41 26.30
C ILE A 442 -41.81 -5.70 25.50
N ILE A 443 -42.13 -6.79 26.19
CA ILE A 443 -42.16 -8.15 25.68
C ILE A 443 -43.24 -8.36 24.62
N ASP A 444 -44.40 -7.77 24.76
CA ASP A 444 -45.54 -7.85 23.83
C ASP A 444 -45.72 -6.55 23.01
N ALA A 445 -44.61 -5.82 22.76
CA ALA A 445 -44.64 -4.66 21.85
C ALA A 445 -45.15 -5.08 20.47
N GLU A 446 -46.00 -4.29 19.85
CA GLU A 446 -46.54 -4.55 18.51
C GLU A 446 -45.82 -3.66 17.46
N ASP A 447 -45.40 -4.25 16.34
CA ASP A 447 -44.90 -3.50 15.17
C ASP A 447 -46.09 -2.84 14.41
N ASN A 448 -45.82 -2.10 13.31
CA ASN A 448 -46.85 -1.43 12.56
C ASN A 448 -47.85 -2.40 11.86
N LYS A 449 -47.56 -3.69 11.83
CA LYS A 449 -48.44 -4.78 11.35
C LYS A 449 -49.20 -5.47 12.45
N GLY A 450 -49.02 -5.01 13.72
CA GLY A 450 -49.61 -5.62 14.90
C GLY A 450 -48.93 -6.94 15.36
N ARG A 451 -47.74 -7.23 14.88
CA ARG A 451 -47.01 -8.44 15.24
C ARG A 451 -46.15 -8.21 16.47
N THR A 452 -46.14 -9.17 17.35
CA THR A 452 -45.27 -9.17 18.53
C THR A 452 -43.94 -9.93 18.28
N PRO A 453 -42.89 -9.74 19.08
CA PRO A 453 -41.66 -10.50 18.99
C PRO A 453 -41.89 -12.02 19.05
N LEU A 454 -42.86 -12.49 19.87
CA LEU A 454 -43.22 -13.90 19.99
C LEU A 454 -43.83 -14.43 18.66
N GLN A 455 -44.71 -13.66 18.06
CA GLN A 455 -45.29 -14.05 16.75
C GLN A 455 -44.23 -14.12 15.66
N LEU A 456 -43.32 -13.15 15.56
CA LEU A 456 -42.22 -13.18 14.64
C LEU A 456 -41.30 -14.39 14.87
N ALA A 457 -40.98 -14.70 16.15
CA ALA A 457 -40.16 -15.86 16.47
C ALA A 457 -40.81 -17.19 16.03
N ARG A 458 -42.15 -17.29 16.14
CA ARG A 458 -42.92 -18.47 15.66
C ARG A 458 -42.98 -18.53 14.13
N GLU A 459 -43.24 -17.42 13.45
CA GLU A 459 -43.26 -17.30 11.99
C GLU A 459 -41.95 -17.74 11.37
N HIS A 460 -40.82 -17.42 12.01
CA HIS A 460 -39.48 -17.74 11.53
C HIS A 460 -38.89 -19.02 12.16
N GLY A 461 -39.68 -19.80 12.89
CA GLY A 461 -39.28 -21.11 13.43
C GLY A 461 -38.21 -21.03 14.53
N ARG A 462 -38.04 -19.87 15.19
CA ARG A 462 -37.04 -19.65 16.24
C ARG A 462 -37.51 -20.19 17.59
N GLN A 463 -37.55 -21.53 17.72
CA GLN A 463 -38.03 -22.22 18.91
C GLN A 463 -37.22 -21.86 20.17
N ASP A 464 -35.96 -21.57 20.01
CA ASP A 464 -35.07 -21.09 21.07
C ASP A 464 -35.51 -19.72 21.62
N ILE A 465 -35.86 -18.77 20.75
CA ILE A 465 -36.39 -17.46 21.15
C ILE A 465 -37.81 -17.57 21.68
N VAL A 466 -38.66 -18.38 21.04
CA VAL A 466 -40.03 -18.66 21.54
C VAL A 466 -39.98 -19.13 22.97
N THR A 467 -39.11 -20.10 23.28
CA THR A 467 -38.96 -20.63 24.66
C THR A 467 -38.53 -19.53 25.61
N CYS A 468 -37.53 -18.70 25.21
CA CYS A 468 -37.06 -17.59 26.04
C CYS A 468 -38.18 -16.57 26.31
N LEU A 469 -38.90 -16.10 25.30
CA LEU A 469 -39.98 -15.13 25.44
C LEU A 469 -41.11 -15.64 26.33
N LEU A 470 -41.52 -16.92 26.20
CA LEU A 470 -42.54 -17.54 27.06
C LEU A 470 -42.07 -17.62 28.52
N GLN A 471 -40.79 -17.91 28.75
CA GLN A 471 -40.23 -17.92 30.13
C GLN A 471 -40.29 -16.55 30.81
N TYR A 472 -40.19 -15.46 30.02
CA TYR A 472 -40.32 -14.09 30.54
C TYR A 472 -41.75 -13.55 30.51
N GLY A 473 -42.76 -14.39 30.15
CA GLY A 473 -44.16 -14.08 30.28
C GLY A 473 -44.83 -13.48 29.06
N ALA A 474 -44.27 -13.68 27.84
CA ALA A 474 -44.95 -13.28 26.59
C ALA A 474 -46.32 -13.98 26.48
N THR A 475 -47.36 -13.20 26.11
CA THR A 475 -48.76 -13.69 26.11
C THR A 475 -49.36 -13.79 24.70
N ARG A 476 -48.81 -13.15 23.69
CA ARG A 476 -49.34 -13.05 22.32
C ARG A 476 -48.36 -13.44 21.24
#